data_f8b55cdfceef622b962695417212d16f
#
_entry.id   f8b55cdfceef622b962695417212d16f
#
_cell.length_a   1.000
_cell.length_b   1.000
_cell.length_c   1.000
_cell.angle_alpha   90.00
_cell.angle_beta   90.00
_cell.angle_gamma   90.00
#
_symmetry.space_group_name_H-M   'P 1'
#
loop_
_entity.id
_entity.type
_entity.pdbx_description
1 polymer ?
#
loop_
_entity_poly.entity_id
_entity_poly.type
_entity_poly.pdbx_seq_one_letter_code
_entity_poly.pdbx_strand_id
1 'polypeptide(L)'
;MATHAPLAERLRPRTLGEVIGQQHLLGEGMSLRIAFESGQPHSCILWGPPGVGKTTIARLMADSFDAQFITISAVLGGVKDIREAVDAALTARDGLEQRRTIVFVDEVHRFNKSQQDAFLPHVESGLFTFIGATTENPSFEVNSALLSRAAVYVLQPLGAEDLATIVSRAQAVGALPELEAAALDRLVAYADGDARRLLNTLETLAVAASREKLPQVTDAWLLRVLGERMRRYDKGGEQFYDTISALHKSVRGSDPDAALYWLVRMLDGGAEPRYMARRLIRMASEDIGLADPRALRLALDAAEVYERLGSPEGELALAECVVYLAMAPKSNAVYKAYNEARAFVKKDGTRPVPMHLRNAPTQLMKDLDYGKNYRYAHDEEGGFAAGERYLPDGMAAPEFYRPVERGLEIRIADKLRELKALNHQKN
;
A
#
# COMPACT_ATOMS: atom_id res chain seq x y z
N MET A 1 -12.96 27.58 24.37
CA MET A 1 -12.01 26.70 23.67
C MET A 1 -10.91 27.57 23.10
N ALA A 2 -9.63 27.20 23.23
CA ALA A 2 -8.53 28.06 22.83
C ALA A 2 -8.60 28.39 21.32
N THR A 3 -8.73 29.67 21.02
CA THR A 3 -8.83 30.26 19.66
C THR A 3 -7.57 30.01 18.81
N HIS A 4 -6.55 29.34 19.33
CA HIS A 4 -5.26 29.09 18.69
C HIS A 4 -5.01 27.61 18.29
N ALA A 5 -5.97 26.69 18.53
CA ALA A 5 -5.76 25.29 18.12
C ALA A 5 -5.91 25.16 16.60
N PRO A 6 -5.05 24.36 15.93
CA PRO A 6 -5.15 24.07 14.51
C PRO A 6 -6.54 23.57 14.12
N LEU A 7 -6.98 23.86 12.89
CA LEU A 7 -8.30 23.49 12.40
C LEU A 7 -8.52 21.97 12.47
N ALA A 8 -7.49 21.19 12.20
CA ALA A 8 -7.51 19.74 12.31
C ALA A 8 -7.83 19.24 13.73
N GLU A 9 -7.40 19.96 14.78
CA GLU A 9 -7.72 19.61 16.17
C GLU A 9 -9.13 20.09 16.56
N ARG A 10 -9.53 21.25 16.10
CA ARG A 10 -10.86 21.84 16.34
C ARG A 10 -11.99 21.00 15.74
N LEU A 11 -11.76 20.40 14.56
CA LEU A 11 -12.72 19.58 13.82
C LEU A 11 -12.54 18.07 14.07
N ARG A 12 -11.65 17.69 14.98
CA ARG A 12 -11.45 16.27 15.31
C ARG A 12 -12.74 15.67 15.85
N PRO A 13 -13.23 14.55 15.29
CA PRO A 13 -14.37 13.81 15.81
C PRO A 13 -14.20 13.45 17.29
N ARG A 14 -15.25 13.63 18.07
CA ARG A 14 -15.31 13.29 19.50
C ARG A 14 -16.16 12.07 19.77
N THR A 15 -17.00 11.71 18.83
CA THR A 15 -17.86 10.53 18.87
C THR A 15 -17.73 9.74 17.60
N LEU A 16 -18.10 8.46 17.63
CA LEU A 16 -18.06 7.59 16.46
C LEU A 16 -18.96 8.12 15.32
N GLY A 17 -20.11 8.70 15.65
CA GLY A 17 -21.04 9.29 14.68
C GLY A 17 -20.51 10.53 13.98
N GLU A 18 -19.49 11.18 14.53
CA GLU A 18 -18.84 12.34 13.90
C GLU A 18 -17.75 11.95 12.92
N VAL A 19 -17.32 10.67 12.90
CA VAL A 19 -16.29 10.20 11.96
C VAL A 19 -16.86 10.25 10.55
N ILE A 20 -16.18 10.92 9.66
CA ILE A 20 -16.55 11.02 8.25
C ILE A 20 -15.84 9.90 7.47
N GLY A 21 -16.57 9.24 6.57
CA GLY A 21 -16.06 8.12 5.79
C GLY A 21 -15.93 6.83 6.58
N GLN A 22 -15.21 5.86 6.02
CA GLN A 22 -14.93 4.55 6.62
C GLN A 22 -16.19 3.71 6.95
N GLN A 23 -17.27 3.89 6.20
CA GLN A 23 -18.55 3.21 6.47
C GLN A 23 -18.45 1.69 6.43
N HIS A 24 -17.52 1.13 5.64
CA HIS A 24 -17.23 -0.30 5.57
C HIS A 24 -16.63 -0.88 6.85
N LEU A 25 -16.13 -0.02 7.76
CA LEU A 25 -15.60 -0.40 9.09
C LEU A 25 -16.47 0.09 10.23
N LEU A 26 -17.06 1.27 10.10
CA LEU A 26 -17.76 2.00 11.17
C LEU A 26 -19.28 2.07 10.95
N GLY A 27 -19.80 1.55 9.83
CA GLY A 27 -21.22 1.42 9.58
C GLY A 27 -21.89 0.46 10.57
N GLU A 28 -23.21 0.49 10.64
CA GLU A 28 -24.00 -0.38 11.51
C GLU A 28 -23.70 -1.86 11.23
N GLY A 29 -23.43 -2.64 12.27
CA GLY A 29 -23.07 -4.05 12.16
C GLY A 29 -21.66 -4.34 11.63
N MET A 30 -20.83 -3.32 11.36
CA MET A 30 -19.46 -3.52 10.88
C MET A 30 -18.49 -3.82 12.04
N SER A 31 -17.42 -4.55 11.72
CA SER A 31 -16.51 -5.17 12.69
C SER A 31 -15.88 -4.19 13.68
N LEU A 32 -15.43 -3.02 13.21
CA LEU A 32 -14.81 -2.03 14.08
C LEU A 32 -15.88 -1.32 14.94
N ARG A 33 -17.06 -1.07 14.39
CA ARG A 33 -18.18 -0.52 15.16
C ARG A 33 -18.62 -1.45 16.28
N ILE A 34 -18.77 -2.76 16.00
CA ILE A 34 -19.11 -3.76 17.02
C ILE A 34 -18.08 -3.75 18.15
N ALA A 35 -16.78 -3.59 17.82
CA ALA A 35 -15.73 -3.47 18.82
C ALA A 35 -15.94 -2.27 19.73
N PHE A 36 -16.27 -1.09 19.20
CA PHE A 36 -16.60 0.10 19.98
C PHE A 36 -17.84 -0.13 20.88
N GLU A 37 -18.89 -0.73 20.32
CA GLU A 37 -20.16 -0.95 21.06
C GLU A 37 -20.05 -2.06 22.13
N SER A 38 -19.13 -3.01 21.95
CA SER A 38 -18.88 -4.10 22.92
C SER A 38 -18.22 -3.62 24.22
N GLY A 39 -17.65 -2.42 24.25
CA GLY A 39 -16.89 -1.91 25.38
C GLY A 39 -15.59 -2.68 25.67
N GLN A 40 -15.16 -3.55 24.75
CA GLN A 40 -13.94 -4.36 24.89
C GLN A 40 -12.92 -3.98 23.82
N PRO A 41 -11.87 -3.22 24.16
CA PRO A 41 -10.81 -2.91 23.24
C PRO A 41 -10.04 -4.19 22.87
N HIS A 42 -9.70 -4.32 21.60
CA HIS A 42 -8.82 -5.38 21.13
C HIS A 42 -7.66 -4.80 20.33
N SER A 43 -6.53 -5.51 20.33
CA SER A 43 -5.36 -5.09 19.58
C SER A 43 -5.62 -5.11 18.08
N CYS A 44 -5.18 -4.07 17.38
CA CYS A 44 -5.40 -3.96 15.94
C CYS A 44 -4.30 -3.17 15.21
N ILE A 45 -4.26 -3.36 13.90
CA ILE A 45 -3.46 -2.57 12.96
C ILE A 45 -4.42 -1.76 12.09
N LEU A 46 -4.28 -0.45 12.10
CA LEU A 46 -5.00 0.48 11.22
C LEU A 46 -4.12 0.75 10.00
N TRP A 47 -4.46 0.15 8.88
CA TRP A 47 -3.70 0.27 7.63
C TRP A 47 -4.46 1.12 6.62
N GLY A 48 -3.79 2.10 6.03
CA GLY A 48 -4.36 2.94 4.97
C GLY A 48 -3.51 4.17 4.69
N PRO A 49 -3.83 4.95 3.64
CA PRO A 49 -3.08 6.12 3.23
C PRO A 49 -3.05 7.21 4.32
N PRO A 50 -2.21 8.25 4.20
CA PRO A 50 -2.20 9.35 5.14
C PRO A 50 -3.54 10.11 5.16
N GLY A 51 -3.86 10.74 6.28
CA GLY A 51 -5.02 11.63 6.41
C GLY A 51 -6.40 10.98 6.46
N VAL A 52 -6.51 9.64 6.48
CA VAL A 52 -7.80 8.91 6.48
C VAL A 52 -8.40 8.68 7.87
N GLY A 53 -7.77 9.19 8.93
CA GLY A 53 -8.32 9.14 10.28
C GLY A 53 -7.77 8.06 11.21
N LYS A 54 -6.66 7.36 10.89
CA LYS A 54 -6.06 6.32 11.75
C LYS A 54 -5.88 6.75 13.21
N THR A 55 -5.19 7.86 13.44
CA THR A 55 -4.95 8.42 14.79
C THR A 55 -6.25 8.86 15.47
N THR A 56 -7.20 9.39 14.70
CA THR A 56 -8.52 9.81 15.18
C THR A 56 -9.31 8.61 15.71
N ILE A 57 -9.37 7.53 14.94
CA ILE A 57 -10.06 6.29 15.35
C ILE A 57 -9.39 5.70 16.59
N ALA A 58 -8.06 5.65 16.65
CA ALA A 58 -7.36 5.14 17.83
C ALA A 58 -7.66 5.95 19.11
N ARG A 59 -7.74 7.28 19.02
CA ARG A 59 -8.14 8.15 20.15
C ARG A 59 -9.58 7.94 20.56
N LEU A 60 -10.49 7.85 19.59
CA LEU A 60 -11.90 7.55 19.88
C LEU A 60 -12.08 6.20 20.60
N MET A 61 -11.27 5.20 20.24
CA MET A 61 -11.24 3.92 20.97
C MET A 61 -10.84 4.15 22.43
N ALA A 62 -9.79 4.93 22.69
CA ALA A 62 -9.35 5.20 24.05
C ALA A 62 -10.41 5.94 24.86
N ASP A 63 -11.03 6.95 24.27
CA ASP A 63 -12.09 7.73 24.93
C ASP A 63 -13.34 6.86 25.21
N SER A 64 -13.73 6.00 24.25
CA SER A 64 -14.90 5.11 24.39
C SER A 64 -14.72 4.05 25.46
N PHE A 65 -13.48 3.65 25.75
CA PHE A 65 -13.16 2.62 26.74
C PHE A 65 -12.64 3.19 28.07
N ASP A 66 -12.67 4.50 28.23
CA ASP A 66 -12.04 5.22 29.37
C ASP A 66 -10.61 4.74 29.65
N ALA A 67 -9.84 4.56 28.58
CA ALA A 67 -8.49 4.05 28.66
C ALA A 67 -7.46 5.19 28.66
N GLN A 68 -6.34 4.97 29.33
CA GLN A 68 -5.17 5.82 29.17
C GLN A 68 -4.63 5.65 27.75
N PHE A 69 -4.40 6.77 27.03
CA PHE A 69 -3.87 6.75 25.67
C PHE A 69 -2.40 7.16 25.65
N ILE A 70 -1.54 6.22 25.29
CA ILE A 70 -0.09 6.45 25.16
C ILE A 70 0.26 6.41 23.67
N THR A 71 0.93 7.44 23.19
CA THR A 71 1.34 7.52 21.77
C THR A 71 2.85 7.36 21.65
N ILE A 72 3.28 6.43 20.80
CA ILE A 72 4.67 6.21 20.43
C ILE A 72 4.80 6.48 18.92
N SER A 73 5.77 7.35 18.54
CA SER A 73 6.12 7.54 17.13
C SER A 73 7.26 6.60 16.78
N ALA A 74 7.04 5.65 15.87
CA ALA A 74 8.11 4.75 15.43
C ALA A 74 9.20 5.45 14.59
N VAL A 75 8.97 6.69 14.15
CA VAL A 75 9.98 7.52 13.45
C VAL A 75 11.01 8.10 14.40
N LEU A 76 10.59 8.52 15.61
CA LEU A 76 11.44 9.20 16.58
C LEU A 76 11.73 8.33 17.81
N GLY A 77 10.89 7.33 18.06
CA GLY A 77 10.92 6.49 19.24
C GLY A 77 11.80 5.25 19.10
N GLY A 78 12.07 4.61 20.25
CA GLY A 78 12.89 3.41 20.34
C GLY A 78 12.46 2.50 21.50
N VAL A 79 13.32 1.56 21.87
CA VAL A 79 13.07 0.61 22.98
C VAL A 79 12.81 1.33 24.32
N LYS A 80 13.36 2.53 24.50
CA LYS A 80 13.13 3.33 25.71
C LYS A 80 11.67 3.75 25.83
N ASP A 81 11.07 4.25 24.74
CA ASP A 81 9.68 4.68 24.73
C ASP A 81 8.71 3.52 24.97
N ILE A 82 9.07 2.32 24.44
CA ILE A 82 8.31 1.09 24.71
C ILE A 82 8.33 0.75 26.20
N ARG A 83 9.50 0.84 26.88
CA ARG A 83 9.63 0.59 28.31
C ARG A 83 8.84 1.61 29.13
N GLU A 84 8.94 2.88 28.79
CA GLU A 84 8.16 3.96 29.45
C GLU A 84 6.65 3.72 29.32
N ALA A 85 6.19 3.25 28.15
CA ALA A 85 4.78 2.90 27.95
C ALA A 85 4.36 1.69 28.79
N VAL A 86 5.24 0.69 28.96
CA VAL A 86 5.01 -0.47 29.82
C VAL A 86 4.91 -0.03 31.27
N ASP A 87 5.83 0.79 31.77
CA ASP A 87 5.84 1.27 33.13
C ASP A 87 4.59 2.14 33.44
N ALA A 88 4.19 2.98 32.49
CA ALA A 88 2.96 3.76 32.59
C ALA A 88 1.70 2.89 32.61
N ALA A 89 1.66 1.81 31.80
CA ALA A 89 0.55 0.87 31.78
C ALA A 89 0.45 0.06 33.09
N LEU A 90 1.59 -0.36 33.65
CA LEU A 90 1.63 -1.00 34.96
C LEU A 90 1.10 -0.06 36.06
N THR A 91 1.56 1.20 36.07
CA THR A 91 1.10 2.22 37.01
C THR A 91 -0.40 2.45 36.89
N ALA A 92 -0.94 2.54 35.69
CA ALA A 92 -2.37 2.73 35.45
C ALA A 92 -3.22 1.53 35.92
N ARG A 93 -2.73 0.33 35.66
CA ARG A 93 -3.40 -0.94 36.07
C ARG A 93 -3.42 -1.10 37.58
N ASP A 94 -2.28 -0.85 38.23
CA ASP A 94 -2.08 -1.09 39.68
C ASP A 94 -2.51 0.13 40.54
N GLY A 95 -2.87 1.25 39.90
CA GLY A 95 -3.38 2.44 40.54
C GLY A 95 -4.80 2.31 41.09
N LEU A 96 -5.28 3.33 41.80
CA LEU A 96 -6.61 3.31 42.43
C LEU A 96 -7.76 3.18 41.42
N GLU A 97 -7.61 3.72 40.22
CA GLU A 97 -8.63 3.69 39.17
C GLU A 97 -8.61 2.41 38.32
N GLN A 98 -7.55 1.60 38.41
CA GLN A 98 -7.34 0.37 37.63
C GLN A 98 -7.62 0.56 36.14
N ARG A 99 -7.11 1.68 35.59
CA ARG A 99 -7.45 2.14 34.25
C ARG A 99 -6.79 1.28 33.19
N ARG A 100 -7.53 0.92 32.16
CA ARG A 100 -6.99 0.23 30.97
C ARG A 100 -6.04 1.15 30.21
N THR A 101 -5.08 0.60 29.50
CA THR A 101 -4.15 1.37 28.67
C THR A 101 -4.25 0.94 27.21
N ILE A 102 -4.29 1.92 26.31
CA ILE A 102 -4.12 1.74 24.88
C ILE A 102 -2.77 2.34 24.48
N VAL A 103 -1.90 1.53 23.88
CA VAL A 103 -0.63 1.97 23.31
C VAL A 103 -0.81 2.10 21.81
N PHE A 104 -0.78 3.34 21.31
CA PHE A 104 -0.86 3.66 19.89
C PHE A 104 0.54 3.88 19.33
N VAL A 105 0.92 3.08 18.32
CA VAL A 105 2.20 3.17 17.63
C VAL A 105 1.96 3.72 16.23
N ASP A 106 2.38 4.97 16.00
CA ASP A 106 2.28 5.60 14.68
C ASP A 106 3.45 5.18 13.79
N GLU A 107 3.14 4.84 12.54
CA GLU A 107 4.08 4.34 11.53
C GLU A 107 4.85 3.08 12.01
N VAL A 108 4.11 2.11 12.55
CA VAL A 108 4.67 0.88 13.17
C VAL A 108 5.65 0.12 12.27
N HIS A 109 5.54 0.24 10.96
CA HIS A 109 6.48 -0.35 9.99
C HIS A 109 7.91 0.21 10.08
N ARG A 110 8.11 1.36 10.74
CA ARG A 110 9.44 1.93 10.96
C ARG A 110 10.22 1.24 12.08
N PHE A 111 9.54 0.52 12.95
CA PHE A 111 10.18 -0.31 13.96
C PHE A 111 10.77 -1.57 13.34
N ASN A 112 12.01 -1.92 13.70
CA ASN A 112 12.61 -3.18 13.33
C ASN A 112 11.91 -4.36 14.07
N LYS A 113 12.21 -5.59 13.64
CA LYS A 113 11.57 -6.80 14.18
C LYS A 113 11.72 -6.91 15.70
N SER A 114 12.91 -6.64 16.24
CA SER A 114 13.14 -6.72 17.70
C SER A 114 12.33 -5.67 18.49
N GLN A 115 12.12 -4.48 17.92
CA GLN A 115 11.27 -3.46 18.54
C GLN A 115 9.80 -3.85 18.47
N GLN A 116 9.35 -4.46 17.37
CA GLN A 116 7.98 -4.98 17.26
C GLN A 116 7.77 -6.17 18.22
N ASP A 117 8.76 -7.05 18.38
CA ASP A 117 8.71 -8.18 19.31
C ASP A 117 8.61 -7.71 20.80
N ALA A 118 9.15 -6.55 21.12
CA ALA A 118 9.10 -6.01 22.49
C ALA A 118 7.66 -5.74 22.97
N PHE A 119 6.68 -5.59 22.09
CA PHE A 119 5.27 -5.44 22.47
C PHE A 119 4.59 -6.77 22.81
N LEU A 120 5.08 -7.91 22.27
CA LEU A 120 4.39 -9.20 22.32
C LEU A 120 4.05 -9.67 23.73
N PRO A 121 4.99 -9.69 24.71
CA PRO A 121 4.70 -10.19 26.07
C PRO A 121 3.58 -9.37 26.74
N HIS A 122 3.49 -8.09 26.44
CA HIS A 122 2.56 -7.18 27.07
C HIS A 122 1.17 -7.21 26.39
N VAL A 123 1.12 -7.46 25.09
CA VAL A 123 -0.11 -7.73 24.36
C VAL A 123 -0.70 -9.08 24.77
N GLU A 124 0.13 -10.12 24.90
CA GLU A 124 -0.27 -11.47 25.33
C GLU A 124 -0.79 -11.49 26.77
N SER A 125 -0.15 -10.75 27.66
CA SER A 125 -0.59 -10.65 29.05
C SER A 125 -1.82 -9.74 29.24
N GLY A 126 -2.26 -9.02 28.19
CA GLY A 126 -3.34 -8.05 28.27
C GLY A 126 -3.02 -6.81 29.12
N LEU A 127 -1.72 -6.52 29.34
CA LEU A 127 -1.30 -5.33 30.06
C LEU A 127 -1.81 -4.04 29.40
N PHE A 128 -1.77 -4.01 28.09
CA PHE A 128 -2.35 -2.94 27.28
C PHE A 128 -2.93 -3.46 25.95
N THR A 129 -3.84 -2.70 25.39
CA THR A 129 -4.32 -2.91 24.02
C THR A 129 -3.37 -2.21 23.06
N PHE A 130 -2.86 -2.94 22.07
CA PHE A 130 -1.96 -2.42 21.05
C PHE A 130 -2.74 -1.93 19.82
N ILE A 131 -2.49 -0.70 19.38
CA ILE A 131 -3.02 -0.17 18.13
C ILE A 131 -1.83 0.32 17.27
N GLY A 132 -1.51 -0.41 16.22
CA GLY A 132 -0.50 0.02 15.23
C GLY A 132 -1.16 0.80 14.09
N ALA A 133 -0.56 1.92 13.67
CA ALA A 133 -0.94 2.61 12.45
C ALA A 133 0.18 2.47 11.40
N THR A 134 -0.18 2.25 10.16
CA THR A 134 0.78 2.15 9.06
C THR A 134 0.19 2.59 7.73
N THR A 135 1.02 3.17 6.88
CA THR A 135 0.72 3.43 5.46
C THR A 135 1.18 2.29 4.54
N GLU A 136 2.09 1.45 5.02
CA GLU A 136 2.63 0.31 4.26
C GLU A 136 1.84 -0.97 4.51
N ASN A 137 1.95 -1.93 3.59
CA ASN A 137 1.22 -3.20 3.72
C ASN A 137 1.73 -4.01 4.93
N PRO A 138 0.89 -4.21 5.96
CA PRO A 138 1.31 -4.87 7.19
C PRO A 138 1.79 -6.33 6.98
N SER A 139 1.35 -7.00 5.93
CA SER A 139 1.78 -8.37 5.63
C SER A 139 3.28 -8.48 5.30
N PHE A 140 3.93 -7.39 4.91
CA PHE A 140 5.35 -7.35 4.61
C PHE A 140 6.17 -6.68 5.71
N GLU A 141 5.59 -5.70 6.39
CA GLU A 141 6.30 -4.76 7.28
C GLU A 141 6.08 -5.05 8.77
N VAL A 142 4.99 -5.71 9.13
CA VAL A 142 4.70 -6.08 10.52
C VAL A 142 5.02 -7.56 10.72
N ASN A 143 5.66 -7.90 11.85
CA ASN A 143 6.01 -9.29 12.11
C ASN A 143 4.77 -10.18 12.28
N SER A 144 4.90 -11.43 11.90
CA SER A 144 3.80 -12.40 11.90
C SER A 144 3.25 -12.68 13.31
N ALA A 145 4.08 -12.59 14.32
CA ALA A 145 3.67 -12.82 15.72
C ALA A 145 2.73 -11.70 16.21
N LEU A 146 3.00 -10.46 15.84
CA LEU A 146 2.12 -9.33 16.16
C LEU A 146 0.82 -9.38 15.34
N LEU A 147 0.93 -9.70 14.03
CA LEU A 147 -0.23 -9.85 13.15
C LEU A 147 -1.19 -10.98 13.60
N SER A 148 -0.67 -12.04 14.19
CA SER A 148 -1.52 -13.13 14.71
C SER A 148 -2.35 -12.74 15.94
N ARG A 149 -2.04 -11.60 16.57
CA ARG A 149 -2.67 -11.11 17.81
C ARG A 149 -3.42 -9.79 17.62
N ALA A 150 -3.36 -9.22 16.43
CA ALA A 150 -3.97 -7.93 16.13
C ALA A 150 -4.86 -8.05 14.87
N ALA A 151 -6.10 -7.60 14.97
CA ALA A 151 -7.00 -7.50 13.82
C ALA A 151 -6.50 -6.42 12.84
N VAL A 152 -6.53 -6.68 11.54
CA VAL A 152 -6.14 -5.68 10.54
C VAL A 152 -7.38 -4.99 9.97
N TYR A 153 -7.46 -3.68 10.14
CA TYR A 153 -8.51 -2.83 9.57
C TYR A 153 -7.94 -1.98 8.45
N VAL A 154 -8.52 -2.13 7.27
CA VAL A 154 -8.07 -1.41 6.06
C VAL A 154 -8.90 -0.14 5.90
N LEU A 155 -8.27 1.02 6.12
CA LEU A 155 -8.90 2.32 5.90
C LEU A 155 -8.72 2.74 4.44
N GLN A 156 -9.78 3.27 3.87
CA GLN A 156 -9.83 3.75 2.50
C GLN A 156 -9.60 5.28 2.42
N PRO A 157 -9.12 5.80 1.29
CA PRO A 157 -9.15 7.24 1.02
C PRO A 157 -10.57 7.79 1.22
N LEU A 158 -10.68 9.02 1.69
CA LEU A 158 -11.99 9.67 1.83
C LEU A 158 -12.56 10.01 0.45
N GLY A 159 -13.85 9.75 0.26
CA GLY A 159 -14.55 10.11 -0.96
C GLY A 159 -14.76 11.62 -1.12
N ALA A 160 -15.16 12.05 -2.31
CA ALA A 160 -15.43 13.47 -2.58
C ALA A 160 -16.52 14.04 -1.66
N GLU A 161 -17.58 13.29 -1.41
CA GLU A 161 -18.66 13.68 -0.49
C GLU A 161 -18.18 13.78 0.97
N ASP A 162 -17.30 12.88 1.40
CA ASP A 162 -16.68 12.91 2.71
C ASP A 162 -15.86 14.19 2.91
N LEU A 163 -15.02 14.53 1.91
CA LEU A 163 -14.19 15.73 1.93
C LEU A 163 -15.03 17.01 1.87
N ALA A 164 -16.08 17.05 1.06
CA ALA A 164 -17.04 18.16 1.02
C ALA A 164 -17.73 18.36 2.39
N THR A 165 -18.06 17.27 3.08
CA THR A 165 -18.60 17.31 4.44
C THR A 165 -17.62 17.94 5.44
N ILE A 166 -16.32 17.64 5.32
CA ILE A 166 -15.26 18.28 6.14
C ILE A 166 -15.22 19.79 5.89
N VAL A 167 -15.29 20.22 4.62
CA VAL A 167 -15.34 21.64 4.26
C VAL A 167 -16.56 22.32 4.89
N SER A 168 -17.73 21.72 4.76
CA SER A 168 -18.97 22.24 5.36
C SER A 168 -18.88 22.38 6.89
N ARG A 169 -18.24 21.42 7.58
CA ARG A 169 -17.97 21.54 9.02
C ARG A 169 -17.01 22.69 9.35
N ALA A 170 -15.98 22.91 8.51
CA ALA A 170 -15.06 24.03 8.69
C ALA A 170 -15.77 25.38 8.52
N GLN A 171 -16.71 25.50 7.58
CA GLN A 171 -17.55 26.68 7.41
C GLN A 171 -18.50 26.89 8.59
N ALA A 172 -19.15 25.83 9.09
CA ALA A 172 -20.06 25.89 10.23
C ALA A 172 -19.41 26.39 11.52
N VAL A 173 -18.10 26.13 11.74
CA VAL A 173 -17.34 26.68 12.86
C VAL A 173 -16.78 28.08 12.56
N GLY A 174 -17.18 28.71 11.48
CA GLY A 174 -16.75 30.06 11.10
C GLY A 174 -15.28 30.16 10.69
N ALA A 175 -14.67 29.05 10.28
CA ALA A 175 -13.28 29.05 9.85
C ALA A 175 -13.08 29.64 8.45
N LEU A 176 -14.10 29.52 7.57
CA LEU A 176 -14.04 29.99 6.18
C LEU A 176 -15.37 30.61 5.74
N PRO A 177 -15.35 31.59 4.81
CA PRO A 177 -16.55 32.02 4.10
C PRO A 177 -17.12 30.89 3.23
N GLU A 178 -18.30 31.13 2.65
CA GLU A 178 -18.85 30.21 1.65
C GLU A 178 -17.88 30.01 0.47
N LEU A 179 -17.87 28.81 -0.08
CA LEU A 179 -17.11 28.48 -1.28
C LEU A 179 -18.03 28.40 -2.49
N GLU A 180 -17.55 28.93 -3.61
CA GLU A 180 -18.13 28.63 -4.92
C GLU A 180 -18.03 27.13 -5.23
N ALA A 181 -19.00 26.54 -5.93
CA ALA A 181 -19.00 25.10 -6.25
C ALA A 181 -17.71 24.64 -6.94
N ALA A 182 -17.24 25.41 -7.93
CA ALA A 182 -15.98 25.12 -8.63
C ALA A 182 -14.74 25.17 -7.70
N ALA A 183 -14.75 26.07 -6.70
CA ALA A 183 -13.70 26.14 -5.68
C ALA A 183 -13.73 24.93 -4.73
N LEU A 184 -14.93 24.48 -4.35
CA LEU A 184 -15.12 23.28 -3.54
C LEU A 184 -14.61 22.05 -4.28
N ASP A 185 -15.05 21.82 -5.51
CA ASP A 185 -14.64 20.68 -6.34
C ASP A 185 -13.12 20.62 -6.49
N ARG A 186 -12.50 21.78 -6.73
CA ARG A 186 -11.04 21.86 -6.84
C ARG A 186 -10.33 21.57 -5.53
N LEU A 187 -10.83 22.01 -4.38
CA LEU A 187 -10.26 21.70 -3.07
C LEU A 187 -10.38 20.22 -2.75
N VAL A 188 -11.52 19.62 -3.05
CA VAL A 188 -11.77 18.18 -2.87
C VAL A 188 -10.81 17.37 -3.74
N ALA A 189 -10.68 17.72 -5.02
CA ALA A 189 -9.72 17.08 -5.93
C ALA A 189 -8.27 17.25 -5.45
N TYR A 190 -7.90 18.44 -4.96
CA TYR A 190 -6.57 18.69 -4.40
C TYR A 190 -6.27 17.87 -3.14
N ALA A 191 -7.25 17.64 -2.28
CA ALA A 191 -7.09 16.86 -1.06
C ALA A 191 -6.82 15.37 -1.32
N ASP A 192 -7.34 14.82 -2.44
CA ASP A 192 -7.07 13.45 -2.91
C ASP A 192 -7.27 12.38 -1.82
N GLY A 193 -8.39 12.44 -1.11
CA GLY A 193 -8.72 11.50 -0.03
C GLY A 193 -8.03 11.76 1.31
N ASP A 194 -7.19 12.80 1.42
CA ASP A 194 -6.42 13.14 2.62
C ASP A 194 -7.06 14.34 3.36
N ALA A 195 -7.79 14.05 4.46
CA ALA A 195 -8.40 15.09 5.30
C ALA A 195 -7.37 16.02 5.95
N ARG A 196 -6.15 15.56 6.27
CA ARG A 196 -5.12 16.41 6.87
C ARG A 196 -4.64 17.46 5.89
N ARG A 197 -4.42 17.05 4.62
CA ARG A 197 -4.09 17.97 3.53
C ARG A 197 -5.19 18.99 3.33
N LEU A 198 -6.44 18.55 3.27
CA LEU A 198 -7.61 19.44 3.16
C LEU A 198 -7.63 20.47 4.29
N LEU A 199 -7.59 20.02 5.53
CA LEU A 199 -7.69 20.90 6.71
C LEU A 199 -6.54 21.91 6.80
N ASN A 200 -5.31 21.52 6.48
CA ASN A 200 -4.17 22.43 6.41
C ASN A 200 -4.35 23.48 5.32
N THR A 201 -4.92 23.08 4.17
CA THR A 201 -5.22 24.00 3.07
C THR A 201 -6.32 24.99 3.47
N LEU A 202 -7.41 24.49 4.07
CA LEU A 202 -8.49 25.31 4.58
C LEU A 202 -8.00 26.34 5.63
N GLU A 203 -7.08 25.95 6.51
CA GLU A 203 -6.48 26.85 7.48
C GLU A 203 -5.68 27.99 6.82
N THR A 204 -4.91 27.66 5.78
CA THR A 204 -4.18 28.67 4.96
C THR A 204 -5.15 29.63 4.27
N LEU A 205 -6.23 29.10 3.68
CA LEU A 205 -7.25 29.89 3.02
C LEU A 205 -8.02 30.78 4.01
N ALA A 206 -8.30 30.26 5.22
CA ALA A 206 -8.97 31.02 6.28
C ALA A 206 -8.21 32.28 6.66
N VAL A 207 -6.89 32.17 6.82
CA VAL A 207 -6.02 33.30 7.12
C VAL A 207 -6.01 34.34 5.97
N ALA A 208 -5.92 33.87 4.72
CA ALA A 208 -5.91 34.74 3.56
C ALA A 208 -7.28 35.44 3.36
N ALA A 209 -8.38 34.69 3.45
CA ALA A 209 -9.73 35.22 3.29
C ALA A 209 -10.09 36.25 4.38
N SER A 210 -9.67 36.00 5.63
CA SER A 210 -9.86 36.94 6.75
C SER A 210 -9.11 38.27 6.53
N ARG A 211 -7.87 38.20 6.01
CA ARG A 211 -7.09 39.43 5.69
C ARG A 211 -7.74 40.26 4.58
N GLU A 212 -8.28 39.61 3.57
CA GLU A 212 -8.93 40.27 2.42
C GLU A 212 -10.41 40.59 2.70
N LYS A 213 -10.96 40.16 3.83
CA LYS A 213 -12.38 40.31 4.20
C LYS A 213 -13.34 39.79 3.12
N LEU A 214 -13.00 38.61 2.58
CA LEU A 214 -13.77 38.04 1.48
C LEU A 214 -15.15 37.59 1.92
N PRO A 215 -16.20 37.92 1.17
CA PRO A 215 -17.54 37.37 1.42
C PRO A 215 -17.68 35.92 0.96
N GLN A 216 -16.93 35.52 -0.07
CA GLN A 216 -16.97 34.20 -0.69
C GLN A 216 -15.62 33.85 -1.30
N VAL A 217 -15.24 32.57 -1.20
CA VAL A 217 -14.04 32.00 -1.86
C VAL A 217 -14.42 31.57 -3.27
N THR A 218 -13.93 32.28 -4.29
CA THR A 218 -14.11 31.92 -5.70
C THR A 218 -12.97 31.03 -6.21
N ASP A 219 -13.22 30.27 -7.28
CA ASP A 219 -12.19 29.42 -7.92
C ASP A 219 -10.98 30.24 -8.39
N ALA A 220 -11.21 31.41 -8.98
CA ALA A 220 -10.14 32.33 -9.41
C ALA A 220 -9.28 32.82 -8.24
N TRP A 221 -9.90 33.17 -7.10
CA TRP A 221 -9.18 33.59 -5.90
C TRP A 221 -8.38 32.42 -5.29
N LEU A 222 -8.99 31.24 -5.24
CA LEU A 222 -8.34 30.02 -4.76
C LEU A 222 -7.05 29.74 -5.55
N LEU A 223 -7.12 29.77 -6.88
CA LEU A 223 -5.95 29.59 -7.76
C LEU A 223 -4.89 30.67 -7.55
N ARG A 224 -5.29 31.91 -7.24
CA ARG A 224 -4.35 33.00 -6.95
C ARG A 224 -3.60 32.76 -5.63
N VAL A 225 -4.30 32.33 -4.58
CA VAL A 225 -3.72 32.15 -3.23
C VAL A 225 -2.88 30.87 -3.13
N LEU A 226 -3.34 29.78 -3.69
CA LEU A 226 -2.63 28.51 -3.64
C LEU A 226 -1.61 28.32 -4.77
N GLY A 227 -1.62 29.24 -5.76
CA GLY A 227 -0.62 29.37 -6.81
C GLY A 227 -0.51 28.13 -7.71
N GLU A 228 0.68 27.92 -8.26
CA GLU A 228 0.99 26.78 -9.13
C GLU A 228 0.76 25.42 -8.47
N ARG A 229 0.78 25.35 -7.15
CA ARG A 229 0.52 24.10 -6.42
C ARG A 229 -0.84 23.50 -6.74
N MET A 230 -1.83 24.32 -7.04
CA MET A 230 -3.18 23.85 -7.41
C MET A 230 -3.40 23.67 -8.90
N ARG A 231 -2.67 24.40 -9.76
CA ARG A 231 -2.71 24.15 -11.21
C ARG A 231 -2.21 22.75 -11.56
N ARG A 232 -1.35 22.21 -10.70
CA ARG A 232 -0.74 20.88 -10.84
C ARG A 232 -1.59 19.74 -10.28
N TYR A 233 -2.76 20.00 -9.66
CA TYR A 233 -3.49 18.99 -8.92
C TYR A 233 -4.89 18.76 -9.50
N ASP A 234 -4.94 17.98 -10.56
CA ASP A 234 -6.10 17.15 -10.92
C ASP A 234 -5.76 15.68 -10.55
N LYS A 235 -5.24 15.50 -9.31
CA LYS A 235 -4.85 14.18 -8.79
C LYS A 235 -6.04 13.52 -8.09
N GLY A 236 -6.43 12.35 -8.61
CA GLY A 236 -7.42 11.49 -7.98
C GLY A 236 -8.81 11.56 -8.59
N GLY A 237 -9.06 12.47 -9.53
CA GLY A 237 -10.26 12.47 -10.36
C GLY A 237 -10.21 11.44 -11.48
N GLU A 238 -11.31 11.23 -12.17
CA GLU A 238 -11.42 10.37 -13.35
C GLU A 238 -10.31 10.65 -14.38
N GLN A 239 -9.93 11.92 -14.57
CA GLN A 239 -8.85 12.34 -15.47
C GLN A 239 -7.47 11.81 -15.07
N PHE A 240 -7.15 11.67 -13.78
CA PHE A 240 -5.88 11.09 -13.33
C PHE A 240 -5.78 9.61 -13.73
N TYR A 241 -6.86 8.85 -13.47
CA TYR A 241 -6.93 7.43 -13.85
C TYR A 241 -6.94 7.26 -15.37
N ASP A 242 -7.59 8.15 -16.10
CA ASP A 242 -7.58 8.15 -17.55
C ASP A 242 -6.20 8.46 -18.12
N THR A 243 -5.50 9.43 -17.55
CA THR A 243 -4.15 9.82 -17.99
C THR A 243 -3.13 8.71 -17.73
N ILE A 244 -3.14 8.07 -16.55
CA ILE A 244 -2.25 6.93 -16.28
C ILE A 244 -2.62 5.72 -17.15
N SER A 245 -3.90 5.52 -17.43
CA SER A 245 -4.37 4.48 -18.36
C SER A 245 -3.92 4.76 -19.80
N ALA A 246 -3.95 6.03 -20.23
CA ALA A 246 -3.45 6.44 -21.53
C ALA A 246 -1.94 6.22 -21.66
N LEU A 247 -1.15 6.60 -20.62
CA LEU A 247 0.28 6.29 -20.57
C LEU A 247 0.54 4.78 -20.73
N HIS A 248 -0.15 3.96 -19.93
CA HIS A 248 0.02 2.51 -19.97
C HIS A 248 -0.33 1.93 -21.33
N LYS A 249 -1.43 2.39 -21.94
CA LYS A 249 -1.86 1.96 -23.28
C LYS A 249 -0.89 2.41 -24.38
N SER A 250 -0.30 3.61 -24.25
CA SER A 250 0.72 4.11 -25.20
C SER A 250 2.00 3.26 -25.15
N VAL A 251 2.49 2.93 -23.94
CA VAL A 251 3.61 2.00 -23.75
C VAL A 251 3.29 0.63 -24.36
N ARG A 252 2.12 0.08 -24.06
CA ARG A 252 1.65 -1.22 -24.59
C ARG A 252 1.47 -1.18 -26.11
N GLY A 253 1.00 -0.06 -26.64
CA GLY A 253 0.80 0.18 -28.06
C GLY A 253 2.08 0.50 -28.85
N SER A 254 3.23 0.60 -28.16
CA SER A 254 4.53 0.94 -28.77
C SER A 254 4.56 2.32 -29.43
N ASP A 255 3.94 3.30 -28.80
CA ASP A 255 3.99 4.71 -29.19
C ASP A 255 4.82 5.50 -28.16
N PRO A 256 6.12 5.75 -28.45
CA PRO A 256 7.02 6.44 -27.50
C PRO A 256 6.66 7.92 -27.31
N ASP A 257 6.18 8.60 -28.35
CA ASP A 257 5.84 10.02 -28.28
C ASP A 257 4.58 10.25 -27.44
N ALA A 258 3.54 9.43 -27.66
CA ALA A 258 2.34 9.46 -26.82
C ALA A 258 2.66 9.07 -25.37
N ALA A 259 3.51 8.06 -25.16
CA ALA A 259 3.92 7.64 -23.82
C ALA A 259 4.69 8.75 -23.08
N LEU A 260 5.62 9.42 -23.77
CA LEU A 260 6.36 10.56 -23.22
C LEU A 260 5.42 11.73 -22.94
N TYR A 261 4.52 12.05 -23.84
CA TYR A 261 3.51 13.10 -23.64
C TYR A 261 2.69 12.87 -22.38
N TRP A 262 2.16 11.65 -22.19
CA TRP A 262 1.35 11.34 -21.02
C TRP A 262 2.15 11.32 -19.73
N LEU A 263 3.42 10.88 -19.75
CA LEU A 263 4.31 11.00 -18.59
C LEU A 263 4.49 12.46 -18.18
N VAL A 264 4.91 13.33 -19.14
CA VAL A 264 5.17 14.75 -18.86
C VAL A 264 3.89 15.45 -18.42
N ARG A 265 2.75 15.15 -19.05
CA ARG A 265 1.45 15.67 -18.65
C ARG A 265 1.08 15.31 -17.23
N MET A 266 1.39 14.08 -16.79
CA MET A 266 1.15 13.67 -15.40
C MET A 266 2.10 14.39 -14.43
N LEU A 267 3.39 14.50 -14.77
CA LEU A 267 4.37 15.20 -13.94
C LEU A 267 4.03 16.70 -13.82
N ASP A 268 3.70 17.36 -14.93
CA ASP A 268 3.25 18.75 -14.95
C ASP A 268 1.94 18.93 -14.15
N GLY A 269 1.00 18.00 -14.29
CA GLY A 269 -0.19 17.90 -13.43
C GLY A 269 0.11 17.61 -11.97
N GLY A 270 1.38 17.47 -11.57
CA GLY A 270 1.84 17.24 -10.18
C GLY A 270 1.69 15.80 -9.72
N ALA A 271 1.59 14.81 -10.62
CA ALA A 271 1.71 13.41 -10.24
C ALA A 271 3.04 13.19 -9.52
N GLU A 272 3.01 12.48 -8.41
CA GLU A 272 4.24 12.17 -7.67
C GLU A 272 5.17 11.33 -8.54
N PRO A 273 6.41 11.74 -8.82
CA PRO A 273 7.30 10.98 -9.69
C PRO A 273 7.58 9.56 -9.19
N ARG A 274 7.58 9.35 -7.87
CA ARG A 274 7.67 8.02 -7.26
C ARG A 274 6.48 7.11 -7.63
N TYR A 275 5.28 7.69 -7.73
CA TYR A 275 4.13 6.95 -8.23
C TYR A 275 4.34 6.56 -9.70
N MET A 276 4.85 7.48 -10.53
CA MET A 276 5.18 7.19 -11.93
C MET A 276 6.23 6.08 -12.04
N ALA A 277 7.31 6.14 -11.24
CA ALA A 277 8.32 5.10 -11.17
C ALA A 277 7.70 3.71 -10.86
N ARG A 278 6.85 3.62 -9.83
CA ARG A 278 6.13 2.36 -9.51
C ARG A 278 5.28 1.85 -10.68
N ARG A 279 4.64 2.75 -11.43
CA ARG A 279 3.86 2.36 -12.61
C ARG A 279 4.73 1.84 -13.74
N LEU A 280 5.90 2.46 -13.98
CA LEU A 280 6.85 1.99 -14.99
C LEU A 280 7.43 0.60 -14.65
N ILE A 281 7.79 0.36 -13.39
CA ILE A 281 8.21 -0.97 -12.91
C ILE A 281 7.11 -2.01 -13.17
N ARG A 282 5.85 -1.65 -12.92
CA ARG A 282 4.70 -2.52 -13.20
C ARG A 282 4.57 -2.81 -14.70
N MET A 283 4.67 -1.79 -15.56
CA MET A 283 4.61 -1.96 -17.03
C MET A 283 5.73 -2.85 -17.54
N ALA A 284 6.96 -2.68 -17.02
CA ALA A 284 8.10 -3.52 -17.37
C ALA A 284 7.83 -5.00 -17.08
N SER A 285 7.22 -5.31 -15.94
CA SER A 285 6.90 -6.70 -15.55
C SER A 285 5.69 -7.27 -16.26
N GLU A 286 4.65 -6.45 -16.50
CA GLU A 286 3.36 -6.90 -17.04
C GLU A 286 3.32 -6.97 -18.56
N ASP A 287 3.87 -5.95 -19.24
CA ASP A 287 3.73 -5.78 -20.68
C ASP A 287 5.00 -6.14 -21.49
N ILE A 288 6.18 -6.09 -20.85
CA ILE A 288 7.46 -6.45 -21.50
C ILE A 288 7.88 -7.86 -21.07
N GLY A 289 7.87 -8.12 -19.77
CA GLY A 289 8.16 -9.44 -19.19
C GLY A 289 9.50 -10.02 -19.68
N LEU A 290 9.47 -11.29 -20.07
CA LEU A 290 10.65 -12.01 -20.55
C LEU A 290 10.97 -11.75 -22.04
N ALA A 291 10.16 -11.00 -22.77
CA ALA A 291 10.54 -10.59 -24.13
C ALA A 291 11.80 -9.70 -24.11
N ASP A 292 11.93 -8.84 -23.08
CA ASP A 292 13.16 -8.09 -22.78
C ASP A 292 13.36 -7.89 -21.26
N PRO A 293 14.09 -8.79 -20.59
CA PRO A 293 14.32 -8.72 -19.15
C PRO A 293 15.04 -7.44 -18.67
N ARG A 294 15.73 -6.72 -19.57
CA ARG A 294 16.41 -5.45 -19.22
C ARG A 294 15.42 -4.37 -18.86
N ALA A 295 14.19 -4.44 -19.34
CA ALA A 295 13.14 -3.46 -19.08
C ALA A 295 12.88 -3.27 -17.58
N LEU A 296 12.78 -4.37 -16.83
CA LEU A 296 12.59 -4.30 -15.39
C LEU A 296 13.79 -3.67 -14.68
N ARG A 297 15.00 -4.01 -15.09
CA ARG A 297 16.21 -3.43 -14.51
C ARG A 297 16.29 -1.93 -14.76
N LEU A 298 16.04 -1.49 -16.01
CA LEU A 298 16.02 -0.08 -16.37
C LEU A 298 14.95 0.71 -15.58
N ALA A 299 13.77 0.12 -15.38
CA ALA A 299 12.72 0.76 -14.59
C ALA A 299 13.10 0.93 -13.11
N LEU A 300 13.82 -0.05 -12.53
CA LEU A 300 14.36 0.05 -11.17
C LEU A 300 15.47 1.09 -11.08
N ASP A 301 16.40 1.10 -12.04
CA ASP A 301 17.50 2.07 -12.10
C ASP A 301 16.95 3.51 -12.28
N ALA A 302 15.94 3.72 -13.12
CA ALA A 302 15.29 5.01 -13.29
C ALA A 302 14.62 5.49 -11.99
N ALA A 303 13.97 4.59 -11.25
CA ALA A 303 13.40 4.91 -9.93
C ALA A 303 14.50 5.32 -8.94
N GLU A 304 15.62 4.59 -8.90
CA GLU A 304 16.74 4.90 -8.01
C GLU A 304 17.44 6.22 -8.38
N VAL A 305 17.61 6.50 -9.66
CA VAL A 305 18.14 7.80 -10.15
C VAL A 305 17.25 8.94 -9.69
N TYR A 306 15.91 8.78 -9.83
CA TYR A 306 14.99 9.79 -9.33
C TYR A 306 15.12 10.02 -7.82
N GLU A 307 15.25 8.96 -7.01
CA GLU A 307 15.44 9.07 -5.55
C GLU A 307 16.71 9.84 -5.17
N ARG A 308 17.75 9.77 -5.98
CA ARG A 308 19.04 10.44 -5.74
C ARG A 308 19.06 11.89 -6.21
N LEU A 309 18.49 12.17 -7.37
CA LEU A 309 18.56 13.48 -8.01
C LEU A 309 17.34 14.37 -7.69
N GLY A 310 16.15 13.78 -7.48
CA GLY A 310 14.91 14.53 -7.31
C GLY A 310 14.42 15.21 -8.60
N SER A 311 13.43 16.11 -8.45
CA SER A 311 12.94 16.92 -9.57
C SER A 311 13.72 18.23 -9.67
N PRO A 312 14.01 18.74 -10.89
CA PRO A 312 13.58 18.18 -12.18
C PRO A 312 14.55 17.14 -12.78
N GLU A 313 15.79 17.03 -12.30
CA GLU A 313 16.87 16.26 -12.95
C GLU A 313 16.56 14.77 -13.04
N GLY A 314 16.01 14.18 -11.97
CA GLY A 314 15.66 12.75 -11.93
C GLY A 314 14.48 12.36 -12.82
N GLU A 315 13.68 13.33 -13.26
CA GLU A 315 12.54 13.07 -14.15
C GLU A 315 12.99 12.60 -15.53
N LEU A 316 14.18 12.99 -15.96
CA LEU A 316 14.76 12.57 -17.24
C LEU A 316 14.99 11.04 -17.29
N ALA A 317 15.39 10.42 -16.18
CA ALA A 317 15.55 8.97 -16.11
C ALA A 317 14.19 8.24 -16.25
N LEU A 318 13.11 8.81 -15.71
CA LEU A 318 11.76 8.28 -15.92
C LEU A 318 11.32 8.42 -17.38
N ALA A 319 11.67 9.53 -18.03
CA ALA A 319 11.38 9.76 -19.45
C ALA A 319 12.15 8.78 -20.35
N GLU A 320 13.43 8.55 -20.10
CA GLU A 320 14.24 7.52 -20.79
C GLU A 320 13.62 6.14 -20.64
N CYS A 321 13.21 5.77 -19.42
CA CYS A 321 12.55 4.51 -19.13
C CYS A 321 11.25 4.36 -19.93
N VAL A 322 10.39 5.38 -19.99
CA VAL A 322 9.12 5.34 -20.73
C VAL A 322 9.35 5.08 -22.20
N VAL A 323 10.30 5.79 -22.83
CA VAL A 323 10.65 5.60 -24.25
C VAL A 323 11.15 4.18 -24.49
N TYR A 324 12.05 3.69 -23.62
CA TYR A 324 12.53 2.31 -23.72
C TYR A 324 11.40 1.29 -23.62
N LEU A 325 10.54 1.40 -22.62
CA LEU A 325 9.40 0.49 -22.42
C LEU A 325 8.42 0.53 -23.61
N ALA A 326 8.21 1.71 -24.19
CA ALA A 326 7.38 1.85 -25.39
C ALA A 326 7.99 1.11 -26.59
N MET A 327 9.31 1.08 -26.74
CA MET A 327 9.99 0.45 -27.89
C MET A 327 10.37 -1.02 -27.67
N ALA A 328 10.41 -1.49 -26.41
CA ALA A 328 10.75 -2.86 -26.08
C ALA A 328 9.72 -3.86 -26.65
N PRO A 329 10.14 -5.08 -27.03
CA PRO A 329 9.21 -6.13 -27.46
C PRO A 329 8.23 -6.48 -26.32
N LYS A 330 6.96 -6.65 -26.66
CA LYS A 330 5.87 -6.84 -25.67
C LYS A 330 5.59 -8.31 -25.40
N SER A 331 5.51 -8.68 -24.13
CA SER A 331 4.99 -9.97 -23.68
C SER A 331 4.29 -9.87 -22.33
N ASN A 332 3.10 -10.40 -22.25
CA ASN A 332 2.38 -10.61 -20.99
C ASN A 332 2.25 -12.11 -20.63
N ALA A 333 3.10 -12.96 -21.23
CA ALA A 333 3.03 -14.40 -21.05
C ALA A 333 3.20 -14.81 -19.56
N VAL A 334 4.17 -14.23 -18.86
CA VAL A 334 4.38 -14.50 -17.42
C VAL A 334 3.21 -13.97 -16.58
N TYR A 335 2.68 -12.80 -16.89
CA TYR A 335 1.52 -12.24 -16.18
C TYR A 335 0.29 -13.16 -16.31
N LYS A 336 0.00 -13.65 -17.51
CA LYS A 336 -1.08 -14.62 -17.73
C LYS A 336 -0.81 -15.93 -17.01
N ALA A 337 0.40 -16.50 -17.15
CA ALA A 337 0.80 -17.73 -16.48
C ALA A 337 0.63 -17.66 -14.96
N TYR A 338 1.06 -16.56 -14.35
CA TYR A 338 0.91 -16.33 -12.91
C TYR A 338 -0.56 -16.28 -12.47
N ASN A 339 -1.40 -15.56 -13.22
CA ASN A 339 -2.82 -15.46 -12.91
C ASN A 339 -3.55 -16.80 -13.09
N GLU A 340 -3.23 -17.56 -14.15
CA GLU A 340 -3.76 -18.92 -14.38
C GLU A 340 -3.32 -19.87 -13.26
N ALA A 341 -2.04 -19.88 -12.88
CA ALA A 341 -1.51 -20.70 -11.80
C ALA A 341 -2.18 -20.34 -10.46
N ARG A 342 -2.31 -19.05 -10.16
CA ARG A 342 -2.99 -18.57 -8.95
C ARG A 342 -4.46 -19.01 -8.87
N ALA A 343 -5.18 -18.92 -9.98
CA ALA A 343 -6.56 -19.37 -10.07
C ALA A 343 -6.67 -20.91 -9.93
N PHE A 344 -5.74 -21.63 -10.53
CA PHE A 344 -5.65 -23.08 -10.42
C PHE A 344 -5.42 -23.54 -8.98
N VAL A 345 -4.39 -23.01 -8.31
CA VAL A 345 -4.06 -23.33 -6.92
C VAL A 345 -5.23 -23.04 -5.97
N LYS A 346 -5.95 -21.94 -6.18
CA LYS A 346 -7.14 -21.59 -5.39
C LYS A 346 -8.27 -22.63 -5.51
N LYS A 347 -8.38 -23.30 -6.66
CA LYS A 347 -9.40 -24.34 -6.91
C LYS A 347 -8.94 -25.73 -6.51
N ASP A 348 -7.64 -26.05 -6.69
CA ASP A 348 -7.09 -27.40 -6.48
C ASP A 348 -6.91 -27.74 -4.99
N GLY A 349 -6.79 -26.74 -4.13
CA GLY A 349 -6.55 -26.92 -2.69
C GLY A 349 -5.09 -27.25 -2.37
N THR A 350 -4.87 -27.89 -1.21
CA THR A 350 -3.53 -28.24 -0.72
C THR A 350 -3.19 -29.68 -1.06
N ARG A 351 -2.14 -29.89 -1.86
CA ARG A 351 -1.57 -31.21 -2.16
C ARG A 351 -0.22 -31.38 -1.51
N PRO A 352 0.13 -32.60 -1.04
CA PRO A 352 1.45 -32.86 -0.48
C PRO A 352 2.55 -32.73 -1.56
N VAL A 353 3.73 -32.30 -1.12
CA VAL A 353 4.92 -32.33 -1.97
C VAL A 353 5.35 -33.79 -2.18
N PRO A 354 5.64 -34.25 -3.42
CA PRO A 354 6.15 -35.59 -3.70
C PRO A 354 7.37 -35.95 -2.85
N MET A 355 7.48 -37.19 -2.43
CA MET A 355 8.52 -37.66 -1.47
C MET A 355 9.94 -37.40 -2.01
N HIS A 356 10.18 -37.63 -3.29
CA HIS A 356 11.50 -37.43 -3.93
C HIS A 356 11.93 -35.96 -3.98
N LEU A 357 11.00 -34.99 -3.90
CA LEU A 357 11.28 -33.56 -3.87
C LEU A 357 11.50 -33.00 -2.46
N ARG A 358 11.29 -33.81 -1.41
CA ARG A 358 11.45 -33.37 -0.02
C ARG A 358 12.90 -33.46 0.40
N ASN A 359 13.36 -32.44 1.12
CA ASN A 359 14.70 -32.46 1.71
C ASN A 359 14.77 -33.45 2.87
N ALA A 360 15.90 -34.16 3.01
CA ALA A 360 16.16 -35.12 4.08
C ALA A 360 17.40 -34.71 4.92
N PRO A 361 17.38 -33.60 5.67
CA PRO A 361 18.53 -33.15 6.45
C PRO A 361 18.87 -34.03 7.66
N THR A 362 17.93 -34.84 8.14
CA THR A 362 18.12 -35.76 9.30
C THR A 362 18.12 -37.21 8.86
N GLN A 363 18.76 -38.10 9.68
CA GLN A 363 18.73 -39.54 9.41
C GLN A 363 17.30 -40.07 9.40
N LEU A 364 16.47 -39.64 10.36
CA LEU A 364 15.04 -40.04 10.41
C LEU A 364 14.29 -39.73 9.12
N MET A 365 14.54 -38.55 8.50
CA MET A 365 13.91 -38.18 7.22
C MET A 365 14.40 -39.07 6.08
N LYS A 366 15.67 -39.49 6.09
CA LYS A 366 16.22 -40.42 5.10
C LYS A 366 15.57 -41.81 5.28
N ASP A 367 15.37 -42.24 6.51
CA ASP A 367 14.72 -43.54 6.85
C ASP A 367 13.24 -43.54 6.46
N LEU A 368 12.63 -42.34 6.35
CA LEU A 368 11.27 -42.10 5.85
C LEU A 368 11.20 -41.85 4.33
N ASP A 369 12.26 -42.20 3.59
CA ASP A 369 12.35 -42.11 2.13
C ASP A 369 12.24 -40.66 1.56
N TYR A 370 12.51 -39.62 2.37
CA TYR A 370 12.54 -38.24 1.88
C TYR A 370 13.74 -38.05 0.93
N GLY A 371 13.50 -37.48 -0.26
CA GLY A 371 14.50 -37.25 -1.28
C GLY A 371 14.97 -38.51 -2.02
N LYS A 372 14.38 -39.68 -1.71
CA LYS A 372 14.75 -40.94 -2.35
C LYS A 372 14.39 -40.90 -3.83
N ASN A 373 15.33 -41.34 -4.67
CA ASN A 373 15.26 -41.31 -6.15
C ASN A 373 15.20 -39.93 -6.78
N TYR A 374 15.49 -38.86 -6.04
CA TYR A 374 15.64 -37.55 -6.65
C TYR A 374 16.84 -37.55 -7.60
N ARG A 375 16.61 -37.14 -8.85
CA ARG A 375 17.65 -37.02 -9.85
C ARG A 375 18.15 -35.57 -9.89
N TYR A 376 19.42 -35.37 -9.51
CA TYR A 376 20.02 -34.05 -9.48
C TYR A 376 20.35 -33.61 -10.92
N ALA A 377 19.62 -32.61 -11.43
CA ALA A 377 19.68 -32.19 -12.83
C ALA A 377 21.10 -31.81 -13.31
N HIS A 378 21.98 -31.31 -12.41
CA HIS A 378 23.36 -30.96 -12.78
C HIS A 378 24.23 -32.19 -13.08
N ASP A 379 23.86 -33.39 -12.63
CA ASP A 379 24.57 -34.64 -12.90
C ASP A 379 24.04 -35.31 -14.19
N GLU A 380 22.97 -34.77 -14.77
CA GLU A 380 22.35 -35.29 -16.00
C GLU A 380 22.88 -34.61 -17.24
N GLU A 381 22.83 -35.29 -18.37
CA GLU A 381 23.24 -34.77 -19.67
C GLU A 381 22.49 -33.45 -20.02
N GLY A 382 23.27 -32.43 -20.35
CA GLY A 382 22.70 -31.09 -20.63
C GLY A 382 22.09 -30.40 -19.41
N GLY A 383 22.32 -30.88 -18.18
CA GLY A 383 21.77 -30.32 -16.95
C GLY A 383 20.24 -30.46 -16.84
N PHE A 384 19.68 -31.52 -17.45
CA PHE A 384 18.23 -31.73 -17.52
C PHE A 384 17.86 -33.18 -17.21
N ALA A 385 17.11 -33.39 -16.11
CA ALA A 385 16.61 -34.71 -15.72
C ALA A 385 15.34 -35.06 -16.50
N ALA A 386 15.51 -35.52 -17.75
CA ALA A 386 14.39 -35.87 -18.62
C ALA A 386 13.50 -36.97 -18.00
N GLY A 387 12.18 -36.80 -18.06
CA GLY A 387 11.18 -37.70 -17.47
C GLY A 387 10.95 -37.47 -15.97
N GLU A 388 11.69 -36.57 -15.31
CA GLU A 388 11.46 -36.23 -13.91
C GLU A 388 10.16 -35.43 -13.72
N ARG A 389 9.45 -35.73 -12.64
CA ARG A 389 8.16 -35.11 -12.35
C ARG A 389 8.24 -34.21 -11.13
N TYR A 390 7.90 -32.92 -11.31
CA TYR A 390 7.99 -31.89 -10.28
C TYR A 390 6.64 -31.44 -9.71
N LEU A 391 5.54 -31.96 -10.23
CA LEU A 391 4.19 -31.65 -9.75
C LEU A 391 3.70 -32.71 -8.75
N PRO A 392 2.72 -32.37 -7.90
CA PRO A 392 2.10 -33.32 -6.97
C PRO A 392 1.61 -34.59 -7.66
N ASP A 393 1.71 -35.72 -6.95
CA ASP A 393 1.25 -37.00 -7.46
C ASP A 393 -0.23 -36.95 -7.84
N GLY A 394 -0.58 -37.59 -8.97
CA GLY A 394 -1.95 -37.61 -9.48
C GLY A 394 -2.45 -36.30 -10.10
N MET A 395 -1.62 -35.24 -10.11
CA MET A 395 -1.97 -33.99 -10.81
C MET A 395 -1.71 -34.12 -12.30
N ALA A 396 -2.70 -33.81 -13.15
CA ALA A 396 -2.47 -33.60 -14.56
C ALA A 396 -1.56 -32.38 -14.75
N ALA A 397 -0.53 -32.50 -15.57
CA ALA A 397 0.44 -31.42 -15.77
C ALA A 397 -0.22 -30.19 -16.40
N PRO A 398 -0.42 -29.07 -15.67
CA PRO A 398 -0.94 -27.85 -16.25
C PRO A 398 0.13 -27.17 -17.10
N GLU A 399 -0.28 -26.48 -18.13
CA GLU A 399 0.59 -25.65 -18.96
C GLU A 399 0.22 -24.17 -18.74
N PHE A 400 0.87 -23.52 -17.78
CA PHE A 400 0.63 -22.11 -17.47
C PHE A 400 1.43 -21.18 -18.36
N TYR A 401 2.75 -21.42 -18.50
CA TYR A 401 3.64 -20.54 -19.24
C TYR A 401 3.70 -20.94 -20.72
N ARG A 402 3.24 -20.00 -21.55
CA ARG A 402 3.24 -20.11 -23.02
C ARG A 402 3.99 -18.89 -23.56
N PRO A 403 5.30 -19.04 -23.90
CA PRO A 403 6.11 -17.96 -24.43
C PRO A 403 5.54 -17.45 -25.76
N VAL A 404 5.69 -16.14 -26.01
CA VAL A 404 5.30 -15.50 -27.27
C VAL A 404 6.51 -15.42 -28.23
N GLU A 405 6.25 -15.31 -29.52
CA GLU A 405 7.31 -15.21 -30.53
C GLU A 405 7.84 -13.76 -30.63
N ARG A 406 8.39 -13.23 -29.52
CA ARG A 406 8.92 -11.86 -29.44
C ARG A 406 10.14 -11.81 -28.52
N GLY A 407 11.18 -11.07 -28.95
CA GLY A 407 12.37 -10.85 -28.16
C GLY A 407 13.05 -12.12 -27.66
N LEU A 408 13.43 -12.17 -26.41
CA LEU A 408 14.09 -13.33 -25.80
C LEU A 408 13.15 -14.55 -25.71
N GLU A 409 11.83 -14.37 -25.68
CA GLU A 409 10.89 -15.49 -25.56
C GLU A 409 10.89 -16.41 -26.78
N ILE A 410 11.37 -15.99 -27.95
CA ILE A 410 11.62 -16.88 -29.09
C ILE A 410 12.59 -18.00 -28.67
N ARG A 411 13.73 -17.65 -28.09
CA ARG A 411 14.73 -18.63 -27.64
C ARG A 411 14.22 -19.48 -26.47
N ILE A 412 13.42 -18.91 -25.59
CA ILE A 412 12.78 -19.64 -24.48
C ILE A 412 11.80 -20.67 -25.04
N ALA A 413 11.01 -20.30 -26.06
CA ALA A 413 10.06 -21.21 -26.71
C ALA A 413 10.79 -22.39 -27.40
N ASP A 414 11.88 -22.12 -28.09
CA ASP A 414 12.72 -23.16 -28.72
C ASP A 414 13.25 -24.13 -27.65
N LYS A 415 13.87 -23.60 -26.61
CA LYS A 415 14.38 -24.42 -25.51
C LYS A 415 13.31 -25.24 -24.82
N LEU A 416 12.15 -24.64 -24.56
CA LEU A 416 11.00 -25.35 -23.95
C LEU A 416 10.51 -26.52 -24.83
N ARG A 417 10.48 -26.34 -26.16
CA ARG A 417 10.13 -27.42 -27.11
C ARG A 417 11.14 -28.56 -27.04
N GLU A 418 12.43 -28.27 -27.07
CA GLU A 418 13.51 -29.26 -26.91
C GLU A 418 13.35 -30.08 -25.63
N LEU A 419 13.19 -29.41 -24.47
CA LEU A 419 13.05 -30.07 -23.19
C LEU A 419 11.77 -30.95 -23.11
N LYS A 420 10.66 -30.48 -23.70
CA LYS A 420 9.43 -31.29 -23.79
C LYS A 420 9.64 -32.54 -24.66
N ALA A 421 10.35 -32.41 -25.77
CA ALA A 421 10.68 -33.55 -26.63
C ALA A 421 11.53 -34.60 -25.88
N LEU A 422 12.55 -34.18 -25.10
CA LEU A 422 13.36 -35.08 -24.28
C LEU A 422 12.51 -35.79 -23.21
N ASN A 423 11.56 -35.10 -22.60
CA ASN A 423 10.64 -35.73 -21.63
C ASN A 423 9.76 -36.80 -22.28
N HIS A 424 9.27 -36.58 -23.50
CA HIS A 424 8.44 -37.57 -24.22
C HIS A 424 9.21 -38.78 -24.70
N GLN A 425 10.54 -38.71 -24.90
CA GLN A 425 11.38 -39.84 -25.28
C GLN A 425 11.70 -40.78 -24.15
N LYS A 426 11.61 -40.33 -22.86
CA LYS A 426 11.92 -41.11 -21.66
C LYS A 426 10.67 -41.63 -20.92
N ASN A 427 9.47 -41.19 -21.28
CA ASN A 427 8.18 -41.72 -20.82
C ASN A 427 7.60 -42.69 -21.86
#